data_d494096030bd4063acd3a3f16dcdd167
#
_entry.id   d494096030bd4063acd3a3f16dcdd167
#
_cell.length_a   1.000
_cell.length_b   1.000
_cell.length_c   1.000
_cell.angle_alpha   90.00
_cell.angle_beta   90.00
_cell.angle_gamma   90.00
#
_symmetry.space_group_name_H-M   'P 1'
#
loop_
_entity.id
_entity.type
_entity.pdbx_description
1 polymer ?
#
loop_
_entity_poly.entity_id
_entity_poly.type
_entity_poly.pdbx_seq_one_letter_code
_entity_poly.pdbx_strand_id
1 'polypeptide(L)'
;LVSRGEKIVGEFQQWGLPGFRGRQQIINARAETVTEKPMFRRSVAFQRCVIPATGFYEWDSAKHKYFFQMPGQPIYLAGIYDNINGVNCFIILTTAPNDSVAPIHDRMPLLLSHEQVRPWLVDAGAALELLCSRPPLLLRTSCDGQLGFDDLA
;
A
#
# COMPACT_ATOMS: atom_id res chain seq x y z
N LEU A 1 8.86 0.21 6.69
CA LEU A 1 9.10 -0.50 7.93
C LEU A 1 9.13 -2.00 7.68
N VAL A 2 10.08 -2.69 8.25
CA VAL A 2 10.18 -4.16 8.18
C VAL A 2 10.56 -4.73 9.54
N SER A 3 10.29 -6.02 9.75
CA SER A 3 10.79 -6.76 10.91
C SER A 3 12.20 -7.30 10.65
N ARG A 4 13.09 -7.13 11.62
CA ARG A 4 14.41 -7.74 11.69
C ARG A 4 14.58 -8.40 13.05
N GLY A 5 14.21 -9.67 13.14
CA GLY A 5 14.04 -10.36 14.44
C GLY A 5 12.92 -9.70 15.24
N GLU A 6 13.22 -9.28 16.48
CA GLU A 6 12.25 -8.63 17.35
C GLU A 6 12.08 -7.11 17.11
N LYS A 7 12.95 -6.51 16.29
CA LYS A 7 12.95 -5.08 16.02
C LYS A 7 12.20 -4.72 14.75
N ILE A 8 11.51 -3.59 14.77
CA ILE A 8 10.96 -2.96 13.58
C ILE A 8 11.92 -1.83 13.19
N VAL A 9 12.37 -1.86 11.94
CA VAL A 9 13.36 -0.90 11.41
C VAL A 9 12.87 -0.26 10.13
N GLY A 10 13.34 0.95 9.85
CA GLY A 10 13.18 1.62 8.57
C GLY A 10 14.22 1.12 7.57
N GLU A 11 13.77 0.80 6.37
CA GLU A 11 14.64 0.47 5.23
C GLU A 11 14.20 1.24 3.99
N PHE A 12 15.16 1.62 3.15
CA PHE A 12 14.88 2.07 1.80
C PHE A 12 14.75 0.85 0.88
N GLN A 13 13.64 0.79 0.15
CA GLN A 13 13.37 -0.27 -0.81
C GLN A 13 12.86 0.34 -2.11
N GLN A 14 13.04 -0.33 -3.21
CA GLN A 14 12.53 0.09 -4.52
C GLN A 14 11.03 -0.25 -4.61
N TRP A 15 10.21 0.68 -5.06
CA TRP A 15 8.80 0.39 -5.32
C TRP A 15 8.63 -0.29 -6.67
N GLY A 16 8.02 -1.46 -6.67
CA GLY A 16 7.72 -2.27 -7.85
C GLY A 16 8.63 -3.48 -8.03
N LEU A 17 8.01 -4.62 -8.30
CA LEU A 17 8.68 -5.83 -8.75
C LEU A 17 8.81 -5.83 -10.27
N PRO A 18 9.87 -6.44 -10.84
CA PRO A 18 9.97 -6.62 -12.29
C PRO A 18 8.77 -7.38 -12.83
N GLY A 19 8.17 -6.86 -13.88
CA GLY A 19 7.08 -7.55 -14.58
C GLY A 19 7.59 -8.75 -15.39
N PHE A 20 6.69 -9.67 -15.72
CA PHE A 20 7.00 -10.83 -16.53
C PHE A 20 7.42 -10.43 -17.95
N ARG A 21 8.54 -10.97 -18.43
CA ARG A 21 9.05 -10.81 -19.82
C ARG A 21 9.23 -9.37 -20.28
N GLY A 22 9.79 -8.51 -19.42
CA GLY A 22 10.03 -7.10 -19.76
C GLY A 22 8.78 -6.22 -19.82
N ARG A 23 7.65 -6.71 -19.31
CA ARG A 23 6.42 -5.94 -19.16
C ARG A 23 6.54 -4.94 -17.99
N GLN A 24 5.57 -4.04 -17.93
CA GLN A 24 5.43 -3.03 -16.88
C GLN A 24 5.66 -3.60 -15.47
N GLN A 25 6.30 -2.83 -14.60
CA GLN A 25 6.50 -3.18 -13.19
C GLN A 25 5.18 -3.50 -12.49
N ILE A 26 5.22 -4.48 -11.59
CA ILE A 26 4.12 -4.80 -10.69
C ILE A 26 4.29 -3.93 -9.47
N ILE A 27 3.42 -2.96 -9.25
CA ILE A 27 3.48 -2.02 -8.12
C ILE A 27 2.48 -2.35 -7.01
N ASN A 28 1.44 -3.14 -7.32
CA ASN A 28 0.37 -3.53 -6.41
C ASN A 28 0.00 -5.01 -6.55
N ALA A 29 -0.57 -5.59 -5.49
CA ALA A 29 -1.23 -6.89 -5.54
C ALA A 29 -2.55 -6.84 -4.74
N ARG A 30 -3.53 -7.64 -5.17
CA ARG A 30 -4.81 -7.74 -4.47
C ARG A 30 -4.69 -8.60 -3.22
N ALA A 31 -5.05 -8.05 -2.06
CA ALA A 31 -5.02 -8.75 -0.77
C ALA A 31 -5.84 -10.05 -0.81
N GLU A 32 -6.97 -10.05 -1.52
CA GLU A 32 -7.91 -11.19 -1.61
C GLU A 32 -7.29 -12.44 -2.24
N THR A 33 -6.29 -12.27 -3.12
CA THR A 33 -5.70 -13.39 -3.88
C THR A 33 -4.18 -13.52 -3.72
N VAL A 34 -3.56 -12.67 -2.91
CA VAL A 34 -2.11 -12.59 -2.78
C VAL A 34 -1.49 -13.89 -2.25
N THR A 35 -2.19 -14.60 -1.38
CA THR A 35 -1.75 -15.89 -0.81
C THR A 35 -1.82 -17.04 -1.81
N GLU A 36 -2.66 -16.95 -2.83
CA GLU A 36 -2.86 -17.99 -3.84
C GLU A 36 -1.83 -17.90 -4.96
N LYS A 37 -1.30 -16.68 -5.20
CA LYS A 37 -0.34 -16.46 -6.30
C LYS A 37 1.07 -16.92 -5.92
N PRO A 38 1.66 -17.87 -6.68
CA PRO A 38 3.00 -18.40 -6.39
C PRO A 38 4.06 -17.30 -6.22
N MET A 39 3.97 -16.23 -7.02
CA MET A 39 4.89 -15.08 -7.00
C MET A 39 4.91 -14.36 -5.64
N PHE A 40 3.78 -14.31 -4.91
CA PHE A 40 3.65 -13.51 -3.69
C PHE A 40 3.57 -14.33 -2.41
N ARG A 41 3.28 -15.64 -2.51
CA ARG A 41 3.04 -16.51 -1.37
C ARG A 41 4.14 -16.46 -0.32
N ARG A 42 5.41 -16.53 -0.76
CA ARG A 42 6.56 -16.47 0.14
C ARG A 42 6.67 -15.10 0.81
N SER A 43 6.49 -14.03 0.04
CA SER A 43 6.60 -12.66 0.57
C SER A 43 5.49 -12.35 1.59
N VAL A 44 4.27 -12.83 1.36
CA VAL A 44 3.18 -12.73 2.35
C VAL A 44 3.53 -13.45 3.65
N ALA A 45 4.16 -14.61 3.56
CA ALA A 45 4.50 -15.40 4.74
C ALA A 45 5.68 -14.80 5.54
N PHE A 46 6.71 -14.25 4.86
CA PHE A 46 7.99 -13.95 5.49
C PHE A 46 8.55 -12.54 5.23
N GLN A 47 8.06 -11.82 4.25
CA GLN A 47 8.63 -10.57 3.76
C GLN A 47 7.56 -9.47 3.68
N ARG A 48 6.91 -9.23 4.80
CA ARG A 48 5.92 -8.15 4.93
C ARG A 48 6.59 -6.85 5.28
N CYS A 49 6.04 -5.76 4.77
CA CYS A 49 6.48 -4.40 5.08
C CYS A 49 5.29 -3.48 5.30
N VAL A 50 5.55 -2.31 5.84
CA VAL A 50 4.59 -1.23 6.01
C VAL A 50 5.20 0.05 5.48
N ILE A 51 4.45 0.79 4.69
CA ILE A 51 4.83 2.06 4.12
C ILE A 51 4.05 3.17 4.84
N PRO A 52 4.69 3.91 5.78
CA PRO A 52 4.08 5.10 6.34
C PRO A 52 3.99 6.20 5.28
N ALA A 53 2.86 6.87 5.21
CA ALA A 53 2.62 7.97 4.28
C ALA A 53 1.70 9.02 4.90
N THR A 54 1.68 10.23 4.35
CA THR A 54 0.72 11.27 4.74
C THR A 54 -0.64 11.05 4.11
N GLY A 55 -0.70 10.30 3.00
CA GLY A 55 -1.90 9.98 2.25
C GLY A 55 -1.55 9.33 0.92
N PHE A 56 -2.54 9.16 0.07
CA PHE A 56 -2.35 8.67 -1.30
C PHE A 56 -3.28 9.42 -2.26
N TYR A 57 -2.90 9.38 -3.53
CA TYR A 57 -3.68 9.97 -4.62
C TYR A 57 -4.42 8.88 -5.39
N GLU A 58 -5.64 9.23 -5.82
CA GLU A 58 -6.41 8.45 -6.78
C GLU A 58 -7.11 9.38 -7.78
N TRP A 59 -7.46 8.84 -8.92
CA TRP A 59 -8.13 9.55 -10.01
C TRP A 59 -9.47 8.90 -10.31
N ASP A 60 -10.48 9.74 -10.52
CA ASP A 60 -11.76 9.26 -11.02
C ASP A 60 -11.72 8.93 -12.53
N SER A 61 -12.83 8.46 -13.07
CA SER A 61 -12.95 8.11 -14.49
C SER A 61 -12.77 9.32 -15.43
N ALA A 62 -13.02 10.52 -14.95
CA ALA A 62 -12.82 11.78 -15.67
C ALA A 62 -11.40 12.36 -15.52
N LYS A 63 -10.51 11.65 -14.80
CA LYS A 63 -9.12 12.05 -14.52
C LYS A 63 -8.96 13.20 -13.54
N HIS A 64 -9.99 13.52 -12.76
CA HIS A 64 -9.85 14.43 -11.62
C HIS A 64 -9.04 13.74 -10.52
N LYS A 65 -8.13 14.48 -9.92
CA LYS A 65 -7.21 14.00 -8.90
C LYS A 65 -7.74 14.26 -7.49
N TYR A 66 -7.67 13.25 -6.64
CA TYR A 66 -8.10 13.34 -5.24
C TYR A 66 -6.98 12.88 -4.31
N PHE A 67 -6.85 13.55 -3.17
CA PHE A 67 -5.96 13.18 -2.10
C PHE A 67 -6.76 12.58 -0.94
N PHE A 68 -6.33 11.42 -0.45
CA PHE A 68 -6.94 10.70 0.66
C PHE A 68 -5.98 10.65 1.83
N GLN A 69 -6.44 11.03 3.02
CA GLN A 69 -5.63 11.11 4.23
C GLN A 69 -6.43 10.85 5.49
N MET A 70 -5.72 10.57 6.59
CA MET A 70 -6.25 10.65 7.95
C MET A 70 -5.77 11.96 8.59
N PRO A 71 -6.68 12.87 9.00
CA PRO A 71 -6.27 14.16 9.55
C PRO A 71 -5.39 14.01 10.79
N GLY A 72 -4.24 14.71 10.79
CA GLY A 72 -3.35 14.80 11.94
C GLY A 72 -2.54 13.54 12.26
N GLN A 73 -2.61 12.49 11.42
CA GLN A 73 -1.86 11.27 11.63
C GLN A 73 -1.43 10.61 10.31
N PRO A 74 -0.33 9.84 10.30
CA PRO A 74 0.08 9.09 9.13
C PRO A 74 -0.91 7.94 8.83
N ILE A 75 -0.95 7.51 7.58
CA ILE A 75 -1.53 6.23 7.16
C ILE A 75 -0.43 5.19 7.04
N TYR A 76 -0.77 3.93 7.25
CA TYR A 76 0.15 2.80 7.16
C TYR A 76 -0.33 1.84 6.08
N LEU A 77 0.35 1.84 4.93
CA LEU A 77 0.01 0.98 3.80
C LEU A 77 0.65 -0.40 4.01
N ALA A 78 -0.16 -1.44 3.97
CA ALA A 78 0.34 -2.81 4.02
C ALA A 78 1.04 -3.17 2.70
N GLY A 79 2.21 -3.75 2.79
CA GLY A 79 3.00 -4.18 1.65
C GLY A 79 3.71 -5.50 1.88
N ILE A 80 4.24 -6.04 0.81
CA ILE A 80 5.15 -7.18 0.80
C ILE A 80 6.36 -6.84 -0.05
N TYR A 81 7.50 -7.47 0.20
CA TYR A 81 8.71 -7.24 -0.58
C TYR A 81 9.39 -8.55 -0.95
N ASP A 82 10.26 -8.50 -1.94
CA ASP A 82 11.18 -9.57 -2.29
C ASP A 82 12.55 -9.00 -2.65
N ASN A 83 13.58 -9.83 -2.58
CA ASN A 83 14.93 -9.47 -3.00
C ASN A 83 15.14 -9.87 -4.46
N ILE A 84 15.31 -8.88 -5.30
CA ILE A 84 15.54 -9.08 -6.74
C ILE A 84 16.95 -8.62 -7.07
N ASN A 85 17.83 -9.58 -7.37
CA ASN A 85 19.25 -9.32 -7.72
C ASN A 85 19.99 -8.44 -6.69
N GLY A 86 19.71 -8.67 -5.39
CA GLY A 86 20.34 -7.92 -4.29
C GLY A 86 19.63 -6.64 -3.90
N VAL A 87 18.55 -6.25 -4.58
CA VAL A 87 17.73 -5.06 -4.27
C VAL A 87 16.41 -5.51 -3.66
N ASN A 88 16.07 -4.98 -2.49
CA ASN A 88 14.75 -5.19 -1.90
C ASN A 88 13.72 -4.32 -2.64
N CYS A 89 12.75 -4.99 -3.25
CA CYS A 89 11.66 -4.37 -4.00
C CYS A 89 10.32 -4.65 -3.31
N PHE A 90 9.51 -3.63 -3.08
CA PHE A 90 8.21 -3.79 -2.43
C PHE A 90 7.04 -3.48 -3.37
N ILE A 91 5.89 -4.04 -3.05
CA ILE A 91 4.60 -3.70 -3.64
C ILE A 91 3.58 -3.41 -2.56
N ILE A 92 2.58 -2.59 -2.88
CA ILE A 92 1.49 -2.23 -1.99
C ILE A 92 0.34 -3.24 -2.18
N LEU A 93 -0.25 -3.68 -1.08
CA LEU A 93 -1.46 -4.48 -1.14
C LEU A 93 -2.68 -3.58 -1.28
N THR A 94 -3.61 -3.98 -2.14
CA THR A 94 -4.88 -3.27 -2.35
C THR A 94 -6.06 -4.15 -1.98
N THR A 95 -7.16 -3.52 -1.60
CA THR A 95 -8.42 -4.17 -1.25
C THR A 95 -9.61 -3.46 -1.90
N ALA A 96 -10.81 -3.99 -1.71
CA ALA A 96 -12.03 -3.31 -2.11
C ALA A 96 -12.14 -1.93 -1.42
N PRO A 97 -12.67 -0.91 -2.11
CA PRO A 97 -12.75 0.43 -1.55
C PRO A 97 -13.81 0.48 -0.44
N ASN A 98 -13.55 1.29 0.58
CA ASN A 98 -14.57 1.68 1.54
C ASN A 98 -15.39 2.88 1.01
N ASP A 99 -16.37 3.34 1.76
CA ASP A 99 -17.32 4.38 1.33
C ASP A 99 -16.63 5.74 1.05
N SER A 100 -15.43 5.99 1.59
CA SER A 100 -14.68 7.23 1.31
C SER A 100 -14.01 7.21 -0.06
N VAL A 101 -13.60 6.03 -0.55
CA VAL A 101 -12.86 5.86 -1.81
C VAL A 101 -13.75 5.38 -2.96
N ALA A 102 -14.76 4.57 -2.68
CA ALA A 102 -15.63 3.95 -3.68
C ALA A 102 -16.23 4.92 -4.73
N PRO A 103 -16.58 6.18 -4.40
CA PRO A 103 -17.06 7.13 -5.41
C PRO A 103 -16.00 7.55 -6.44
N ILE A 104 -14.71 7.30 -6.17
CA ILE A 104 -13.58 7.75 -6.99
C ILE A 104 -12.91 6.59 -7.70
N HIS A 105 -12.65 5.48 -6.98
CA HIS A 105 -11.89 4.36 -7.53
C HIS A 105 -12.44 3.03 -6.98
N ASP A 106 -12.30 1.96 -7.76
CA ASP A 106 -12.79 0.61 -7.44
C ASP A 106 -11.81 -0.20 -6.55
N ARG A 107 -10.64 0.36 -6.24
CA ARG A 107 -9.63 -0.21 -5.34
C ARG A 107 -9.07 0.87 -4.43
N MET A 108 -8.56 0.44 -3.28
CA MET A 108 -7.78 1.28 -2.38
C MET A 108 -6.63 0.49 -1.77
N PRO A 109 -5.57 1.14 -1.27
CA PRO A 109 -4.54 0.46 -0.48
C PRO A 109 -5.15 -0.22 0.76
N LEU A 110 -4.62 -1.39 1.13
CA LEU A 110 -4.91 -2.00 2.42
C LEU A 110 -4.20 -1.18 3.50
N LEU A 111 -5.00 -0.48 4.31
CA LEU A 111 -4.50 0.36 5.41
C LEU A 111 -4.57 -0.38 6.73
N LEU A 112 -3.53 -0.21 7.53
CA LEU A 112 -3.42 -0.74 8.89
C LEU A 112 -3.60 0.41 9.87
N SER A 113 -4.20 0.14 11.03
CA SER A 113 -4.09 1.04 12.18
C SER A 113 -2.68 0.97 12.77
N HIS A 114 -2.33 1.95 13.62
CA HIS A 114 -1.02 1.96 14.28
C HIS A 114 -0.78 0.66 15.08
N GLU A 115 -1.80 0.17 15.77
CA GLU A 115 -1.75 -1.07 16.58
C GLU A 115 -1.58 -2.33 15.71
N GLN A 116 -2.03 -2.30 14.46
CA GLN A 116 -1.93 -3.42 13.52
C GLN A 116 -0.56 -3.50 12.81
N VAL A 117 0.25 -2.44 12.86
CA VAL A 117 1.57 -2.41 12.20
C VAL A 117 2.48 -3.52 12.72
N ARG A 118 2.62 -3.67 14.03
CA ARG A 118 3.48 -4.71 14.59
C ARG A 118 2.94 -6.12 14.32
N PRO A 119 1.67 -6.46 14.61
CA PRO A 119 1.11 -7.76 14.23
C PRO A 119 1.29 -8.11 12.76
N TRP A 120 1.04 -7.16 11.85
CA TRP A 120 1.28 -7.36 10.42
C TRP A 120 2.71 -7.78 10.10
N LEU A 121 3.69 -7.13 10.72
CA LEU A 121 5.11 -7.37 10.42
C LEU A 121 5.66 -8.67 11.01
N VAL A 122 5.20 -9.07 12.21
CA VAL A 122 5.85 -10.14 12.98
C VAL A 122 5.04 -11.41 13.11
N ASP A 123 3.72 -11.35 12.95
CA ASP A 123 2.81 -12.48 13.16
C ASP A 123 2.15 -12.89 11.84
N ALA A 124 2.43 -14.12 11.39
CA ALA A 124 1.88 -14.62 10.14
C ALA A 124 0.37 -14.89 10.21
N GLY A 125 -0.14 -15.33 11.37
CA GLY A 125 -1.56 -15.55 11.59
C GLY A 125 -2.34 -14.25 11.58
N ALA A 126 -1.90 -13.27 12.37
CA ALA A 126 -2.50 -11.93 12.37
C ALA A 126 -2.43 -11.28 10.99
N ALA A 127 -1.34 -11.47 10.25
CA ALA A 127 -1.23 -10.93 8.89
C ALA A 127 -2.28 -11.51 7.94
N LEU A 128 -2.58 -12.80 8.01
CA LEU A 128 -3.63 -13.43 7.21
C LEU A 128 -5.02 -12.87 7.54
N GLU A 129 -5.31 -12.63 8.80
CA GLU A 129 -6.57 -12.00 9.23
C GLU A 129 -6.66 -10.55 8.72
N LEU A 130 -5.54 -9.80 8.80
CA LEU A 130 -5.47 -8.41 8.36
C LEU A 130 -5.62 -8.25 6.83
N LEU A 131 -5.31 -9.26 6.02
CA LEU A 131 -5.60 -9.24 4.57
C LEU A 131 -7.10 -9.09 4.28
N CYS A 132 -7.96 -9.51 5.18
CA CYS A 132 -9.42 -9.41 5.08
C CYS A 132 -9.98 -8.20 5.84
N SER A 133 -9.14 -7.38 6.45
CA SER A 133 -9.58 -6.24 7.24
C SER A 133 -10.15 -5.12 6.35
N ARG A 134 -11.10 -4.37 6.91
CA ARG A 134 -11.68 -3.20 6.23
C ARG A 134 -10.90 -1.95 6.63
N PRO A 135 -10.32 -1.20 5.67
CA PRO A 135 -9.62 0.04 5.98
C PRO A 135 -10.53 1.09 6.63
N PRO A 136 -9.96 2.00 7.46
CA PRO A 136 -10.71 3.11 8.05
C PRO A 136 -11.18 4.09 6.98
N LEU A 137 -12.23 4.86 7.29
CA LEU A 137 -12.67 5.96 6.44
C LEU A 137 -11.61 7.06 6.38
N LEU A 138 -11.49 7.69 5.22
CA LEU A 138 -10.50 8.72 4.94
C LEU A 138 -11.17 10.06 4.62
N LEU A 139 -10.48 11.14 4.95
CA LEU A 139 -10.80 12.46 4.40
C LEU A 139 -10.35 12.50 2.94
N ARG A 140 -11.26 12.92 2.06
CA ARG A 140 -11.01 13.12 0.64
C ARG A 140 -11.00 14.61 0.31
N THR A 141 -9.95 15.05 -0.39
CA THR A 141 -9.81 16.42 -0.89
C THR A 141 -9.60 16.39 -2.40
N SER A 142 -10.39 17.17 -3.16
CA SER A 142 -10.13 17.38 -4.58
C SER A 142 -8.87 18.20 -4.76
N CYS A 143 -8.02 17.80 -5.69
CA CYS A 143 -6.82 18.54 -6.08
C CYS A 143 -7.07 19.43 -7.32
N ASP A 144 -8.27 19.37 -7.90
CA ASP A 144 -8.64 20.23 -9.02
C ASP A 144 -8.82 21.67 -8.52
N GLY A 145 -8.01 22.59 -9.07
CA GLY A 145 -7.96 23.99 -8.67
C GLY A 145 -6.79 24.36 -7.74
N GLN A 146 -5.94 23.43 -7.35
CA GLN A 146 -4.62 23.78 -6.85
C GLN A 146 -3.77 24.30 -8.04
N LEU A 147 -3.40 25.59 -7.99
CA LEU A 147 -2.43 26.16 -8.92
C LEU A 147 -1.16 25.32 -8.89
N GLY A 148 -0.77 24.73 -10.02
CA GLY A 148 0.53 24.12 -10.18
C GLY A 148 1.63 25.18 -10.07
N PHE A 149 2.86 24.76 -9.77
CA PHE A 149 4.01 25.69 -9.80
C PHE A 149 4.19 26.35 -11.17
N ASP A 150 3.70 25.74 -12.24
CA ASP A 150 3.75 26.25 -13.61
C ASP A 150 2.75 27.41 -13.86
N ASP A 151 1.74 27.59 -13.00
CA ASP A 151 0.78 28.69 -13.08
C ASP A 151 1.27 29.98 -12.38
N LEU A 152 2.45 29.93 -11.76
CA LEU A 152 3.07 31.05 -11.04
C LEU A 152 4.20 31.74 -11.84
N ALA A 153 4.38 31.38 -13.11
CA ALA A 153 5.38 31.97 -13.99
C ALA A 153 4.83 33.10 -14.86
#